data_9c013d8490fa2164e705912c16db50f0
#
_entry.id   9c013d8490fa2164e705912c16db50f0
#
_cell.length_a   1.000
_cell.length_b   1.000
_cell.length_c   1.000
_cell.angle_alpha   90.00
_cell.angle_beta   90.00
_cell.angle_gamma   90.00
#
_symmetry.space_group_name_H-M   'P 1'
#
loop_
_entity.id
_entity.type
_entity.pdbx_description
1 polymer ?
#
loop_
_entity_poly.entity_id
_entity_poly.type
_entity_poly.pdbx_seq_one_letter_code
_entity_poly.pdbx_strand_id
1 'polypeptide(L)'
;DVIDIQNNLNIHILSKENILNDLNNSNFKCLMAIYKEEIVGYISFSYIFDIEIESVIVKSSYQRQGIGSLLLDYIFDFAEAHKINNVFLEVRKSNFAAISLYKKLGFKEISVRKNYYKNNEDALILKK
;
A
#
# COMPACT_ATOMS: atom_id res chain seq x y z
N ASP A 1 -0.46 -14.32 -10.05
CA ASP A 1 -0.09 -15.38 -9.13
C ASP A 1 -1.23 -15.69 -8.17
N VAL A 2 -1.42 -16.96 -7.85
CA VAL A 2 -2.43 -17.40 -6.89
C VAL A 2 -1.72 -17.72 -5.58
N ILE A 3 -2.18 -17.10 -4.49
CA ILE A 3 -1.57 -17.25 -3.18
C ILE A 3 -2.65 -17.62 -2.16
N ASP A 4 -2.36 -18.62 -1.34
CA ASP A 4 -3.20 -18.99 -0.21
C ASP A 4 -2.88 -18.09 0.98
N ILE A 5 -3.91 -17.53 1.60
CA ILE A 5 -3.78 -16.77 2.83
C ILE A 5 -4.49 -17.46 3.98
N GLN A 6 -4.38 -16.91 5.19
CA GLN A 6 -4.76 -17.57 6.43
C GLN A 6 -6.11 -18.28 6.45
N ASN A 7 -7.09 -17.80 5.72
CA ASN A 7 -8.44 -18.36 5.73
C ASN A 7 -8.72 -19.23 4.51
N ASN A 8 -7.67 -19.77 3.90
CA ASN A 8 -7.76 -20.61 2.69
C ASN A 8 -8.41 -19.90 1.51
N LEU A 9 -8.29 -18.58 1.45
CA LEU A 9 -8.70 -17.83 0.29
C LEU A 9 -7.60 -17.90 -0.76
N ASN A 10 -7.95 -18.28 -1.97
CA ASN A 10 -7.03 -18.26 -3.10
C ASN A 10 -7.11 -16.88 -3.73
N ILE A 11 -6.14 -16.04 -3.44
CA ILE A 11 -6.08 -14.67 -3.92
C ILE A 11 -5.17 -14.59 -5.13
N HIS A 12 -5.71 -14.05 -6.21
CA HIS A 12 -4.95 -13.81 -7.43
C HIS A 12 -4.50 -12.35 -7.45
N ILE A 13 -3.20 -12.12 -7.60
CA ILE A 13 -2.65 -10.77 -7.65
C ILE A 13 -2.36 -10.39 -9.10
N LEU A 14 -3.00 -9.31 -9.54
CA LEU A 14 -2.73 -8.70 -10.84
C LEU A 14 -2.00 -7.39 -10.65
N SER A 15 -1.06 -7.10 -11.52
CA SER A 15 -0.39 -5.82 -11.50
C SER A 15 -0.60 -5.07 -12.80
N LYS A 16 -0.73 -3.76 -12.69
CA LYS A 16 -0.85 -2.86 -13.82
C LYS A 16 0.11 -1.70 -13.62
N GLU A 17 0.91 -1.42 -14.63
CA GLU A 17 1.89 -0.35 -14.56
C GLU A 17 1.61 0.68 -15.64
N ASN A 18 1.70 1.95 -15.27
CA ASN A 18 1.60 3.07 -16.18
C ASN A 18 2.81 3.98 -15.98
N ILE A 19 3.30 4.53 -17.07
CA ILE A 19 4.32 5.56 -17.02
C ILE A 19 3.58 6.90 -17.04
N LEU A 20 3.81 7.72 -16.03
CA LEU A 20 3.20 9.03 -15.95
C LEU A 20 3.98 10.01 -16.82
N ASN A 21 3.29 10.68 -17.74
CA ASN A 21 3.86 11.70 -18.62
C ASN A 21 3.75 13.07 -17.95
N ASP A 22 4.21 13.18 -16.72
CA ASP A 22 4.21 14.43 -15.98
C ASP A 22 5.62 14.98 -15.82
N LEU A 23 5.73 16.12 -15.16
CA LEU A 23 7.01 16.79 -14.96
C LEU A 23 7.97 15.98 -14.08
N ASN A 24 7.46 15.01 -13.34
CA ASN A 24 8.24 14.19 -12.41
C ASN A 24 8.81 12.93 -13.04
N ASN A 25 8.35 12.57 -14.23
CA ASN A 25 8.71 11.30 -14.87
C ASN A 25 8.49 10.10 -13.95
N SER A 26 7.52 10.17 -13.06
CA SER A 26 7.22 9.08 -12.13
C SER A 26 6.57 7.92 -12.85
N ASN A 27 6.90 6.72 -12.42
CA ASN A 27 6.17 5.53 -12.80
C ASN A 27 5.11 5.24 -11.76
N PHE A 28 3.99 4.71 -12.22
CA PHE A 28 2.86 4.39 -11.37
C PHE A 28 2.51 2.92 -11.52
N LYS A 29 2.27 2.24 -10.41
CA LYS A 29 1.91 0.82 -10.43
C LYS A 29 0.76 0.57 -9.48
N CYS A 30 -0.12 -0.33 -9.89
CA CYS A 30 -1.28 -0.73 -9.12
C CYS A 30 -1.31 -2.25 -9.01
N LEU A 31 -1.53 -2.76 -7.81
CA LEU A 31 -1.71 -4.19 -7.56
C LEU A 31 -3.13 -4.43 -7.08
N MET A 32 -3.78 -5.44 -7.64
CA MET A 32 -5.14 -5.79 -7.29
C MET A 32 -5.17 -7.22 -6.76
N ALA A 33 -5.81 -7.39 -5.61
CA ALA A 33 -6.08 -8.72 -5.07
C ALA A 33 -7.46 -9.15 -5.54
N ILE A 34 -7.55 -10.31 -6.19
CA ILE A 34 -8.78 -10.79 -6.79
C ILE A 34 -9.16 -12.14 -6.18
N TYR A 35 -10.42 -12.25 -5.77
CA TYR A 35 -10.98 -13.48 -5.24
C TYR A 35 -12.34 -13.73 -5.90
N LYS A 36 -12.49 -14.90 -6.53
CA LYS A 36 -13.74 -15.27 -7.25
C LYS A 36 -14.18 -14.16 -8.22
N GLU A 37 -13.24 -13.69 -9.04
CA GLU A 37 -13.46 -12.67 -10.06
C GLU A 37 -13.86 -11.29 -9.51
N GLU A 38 -13.68 -11.08 -8.21
CA GLU A 38 -13.98 -9.81 -7.55
C GLU A 38 -12.70 -9.18 -7.05
N ILE A 39 -12.56 -7.86 -7.23
CA ILE A 39 -11.44 -7.13 -6.64
C ILE A 39 -11.75 -6.92 -5.16
N VAL A 40 -10.95 -7.55 -4.30
CA VAL A 40 -11.15 -7.50 -2.85
C VAL A 40 -10.15 -6.59 -2.14
N GLY A 41 -9.10 -6.19 -2.82
CA GLY A 41 -8.12 -5.27 -2.28
C GLY A 41 -7.27 -4.67 -3.39
N TYR A 42 -6.64 -3.54 -3.07
CA TYR A 42 -5.85 -2.86 -4.07
C TYR A 42 -4.85 -1.93 -3.41
N ILE A 43 -3.68 -1.80 -4.01
CA ILE A 43 -2.66 -0.87 -3.58
C ILE A 43 -2.07 -0.19 -4.81
N SER A 44 -1.85 1.11 -4.70
CA SER A 44 -1.22 1.88 -5.77
C SER A 44 -0.04 2.65 -5.22
N PHE A 45 0.97 2.80 -6.05
CA PHE A 45 2.18 3.50 -5.65
C PHE A 45 2.89 4.08 -6.86
N SER A 46 3.63 5.15 -6.60
CA SER A 46 4.54 5.74 -7.57
C SER A 46 5.97 5.47 -7.16
N TYR A 47 6.88 5.51 -8.12
CA TYR A 47 8.28 5.27 -7.82
C TYR A 47 9.21 5.94 -8.84
N ILE A 48 10.31 6.45 -8.34
CA ILE A 48 11.51 6.83 -9.09
C ILE A 48 12.68 6.38 -8.23
N PHE A 49 13.08 7.20 -7.29
CA PHE A 49 14.14 6.89 -6.31
C PHE A 49 13.57 6.23 -5.06
N ASP A 50 12.39 6.66 -4.66
CA ASP A 50 11.66 6.14 -3.52
C ASP A 50 10.32 5.61 -3.99
N ILE A 51 9.71 4.74 -3.17
CA ILE A 51 8.33 4.32 -3.37
C ILE A 51 7.45 5.20 -2.50
N GLU A 52 6.39 5.77 -3.11
CA GLU A 52 5.34 6.46 -2.39
C GLU A 52 4.03 5.70 -2.58
N ILE A 53 3.52 5.11 -1.51
CA ILE A 53 2.24 4.41 -1.55
C ILE A 53 1.13 5.46 -1.55
N GLU A 54 0.31 5.46 -2.60
CA GLU A 54 -0.76 6.43 -2.78
C GLU A 54 -2.04 5.98 -2.09
N SER A 55 -2.37 4.70 -2.17
CA SER A 55 -3.55 4.16 -1.50
C SER A 55 -3.42 2.67 -1.24
N VAL A 56 -4.06 2.24 -0.15
CA VAL A 56 -4.19 0.84 0.23
C VAL A 56 -5.64 0.65 0.64
N ILE A 57 -6.36 -0.17 -0.10
CA ILE A 57 -7.77 -0.40 0.15
C ILE A 57 -8.03 -1.91 0.17
N VAL A 58 -8.73 -2.37 1.20
CA VAL A 58 -9.22 -3.74 1.28
C VAL A 58 -10.73 -3.66 1.54
N LYS A 59 -11.50 -4.37 0.72
CA LYS A 59 -12.94 -4.40 0.85
C LYS A 59 -13.33 -4.82 2.27
N SER A 60 -14.30 -4.13 2.88
CA SER A 60 -14.61 -4.29 4.31
C SER A 60 -14.90 -5.73 4.72
N SER A 61 -15.59 -6.49 3.86
CA SER A 61 -15.91 -7.90 4.14
C SER A 61 -14.68 -8.82 4.06
N TYR A 62 -13.56 -8.33 3.55
CA TYR A 62 -12.32 -9.11 3.40
C TYR A 62 -11.18 -8.59 4.26
N GLN A 63 -11.44 -7.63 5.12
CA GLN A 63 -10.41 -7.11 6.02
C GLN A 63 -10.04 -8.13 7.10
N ARG A 64 -8.87 -7.96 7.70
CA ARG A 64 -8.31 -8.82 8.75
C ARG A 64 -8.04 -10.26 8.29
N GLN A 65 -7.83 -10.46 7.00
CA GLN A 65 -7.52 -11.77 6.43
C GLN A 65 -6.15 -11.81 5.78
N GLY A 66 -5.33 -10.78 5.99
CA GLY A 66 -3.96 -10.74 5.48
C GLY A 66 -3.82 -10.17 4.08
N ILE A 67 -4.87 -9.67 3.47
CA ILE A 67 -4.80 -9.14 2.10
C ILE A 67 -3.94 -7.88 2.03
N GLY A 68 -4.10 -6.97 2.99
CA GLY A 68 -3.27 -5.76 3.06
C GLY A 68 -1.79 -6.10 3.21
N SER A 69 -1.47 -7.04 4.09
CA SER A 69 -0.10 -7.50 4.27
C SER A 69 0.46 -8.13 3.00
N LEU A 70 -0.35 -8.91 2.30
CA LEU A 70 0.05 -9.54 1.05
C LEU A 70 0.40 -8.50 -0.02
N LEU A 71 -0.43 -7.48 -0.16
CA LEU A 71 -0.19 -6.39 -1.12
C LEU A 71 1.08 -5.62 -0.75
N LEU A 72 1.30 -5.34 0.53
CA LEU A 72 2.50 -4.64 1.00
C LEU A 72 3.75 -5.48 0.79
N ASP A 73 3.67 -6.80 0.97
CA ASP A 73 4.79 -7.69 0.70
C ASP A 73 5.24 -7.59 -0.76
N TYR A 74 4.31 -7.46 -1.69
CA TYR A 74 4.64 -7.24 -3.09
C TYR A 74 5.42 -5.94 -3.29
N ILE A 75 5.06 -4.88 -2.57
CA ILE A 75 5.77 -3.61 -2.63
C ILE A 75 7.19 -3.76 -2.08
N PHE A 76 7.36 -4.49 -0.99
CA PHE A 76 8.70 -4.71 -0.42
C PHE A 76 9.58 -5.54 -1.36
N ASP A 77 9.01 -6.56 -2.01
CA ASP A 77 9.72 -7.35 -3.01
C ASP A 77 10.08 -6.48 -4.23
N PHE A 78 9.16 -5.63 -4.66
CA PHE A 78 9.41 -4.69 -5.75
C PHE A 78 10.56 -3.74 -5.40
N ALA A 79 10.56 -3.20 -4.18
CA ALA A 79 11.61 -2.30 -3.70
C ALA A 79 12.97 -2.99 -3.73
N GLU A 80 13.01 -4.23 -3.23
CA GLU A 80 14.25 -5.00 -3.22
C GLU A 80 14.75 -5.29 -4.63
N ALA A 81 13.87 -5.70 -5.52
CA ALA A 81 14.22 -6.00 -6.91
C ALA A 81 14.74 -4.78 -7.66
N HIS A 82 14.23 -3.60 -7.35
CA HIS A 82 14.61 -2.34 -8.01
C HIS A 82 15.66 -1.54 -7.20
N LYS A 83 16.16 -2.11 -6.11
CA LYS A 83 17.17 -1.46 -5.24
C LYS A 83 16.67 -0.10 -4.71
N ILE A 84 15.40 -0.02 -4.36
CA ILE A 84 14.79 1.15 -3.75
C ILE A 84 14.83 0.97 -2.24
N ASN A 85 15.42 1.92 -1.54
CA ASN A 85 15.67 1.81 -0.10
C ASN A 85 14.53 2.35 0.77
N ASN A 86 13.70 3.23 0.24
CA ASN A 86 12.71 3.94 1.04
C ASN A 86 11.31 3.73 0.51
N VAL A 87 10.40 3.35 1.40
CA VAL A 87 8.98 3.23 1.11
C VAL A 87 8.24 4.14 2.07
N PHE A 88 7.48 5.08 1.53
CA PHE A 88 6.72 6.06 2.31
C PHE A 88 5.22 5.89 2.11
N LEU A 89 4.47 6.23 3.12
CA LEU A 89 3.01 6.36 3.02
C LEU A 89 2.50 7.43 3.98
N GLU A 90 1.30 7.92 3.68
CA GLU A 90 0.57 8.83 4.56
C GLU A 90 -0.69 8.11 5.05
N VAL A 91 -1.03 8.31 6.31
CA VAL A 91 -2.21 7.69 6.92
C VAL A 91 -2.87 8.69 7.87
N ARG A 92 -4.20 8.68 7.92
CA ARG A 92 -4.94 9.49 8.88
C ARG A 92 -4.56 9.09 10.30
N LYS A 93 -4.37 10.09 11.15
CA LYS A 93 -4.01 9.87 12.54
C LYS A 93 -5.02 8.99 13.28
N SER A 94 -6.29 9.07 12.89
CA SER A 94 -7.36 8.28 13.50
C SER A 94 -7.47 6.84 12.97
N ASN A 95 -6.74 6.50 11.92
CA ASN A 95 -6.81 5.16 11.35
C ASN A 95 -5.91 4.19 12.11
N PHE A 96 -6.33 3.84 13.33
CA PHE A 96 -5.52 3.02 14.24
C PHE A 96 -5.23 1.63 13.69
N ALA A 97 -6.20 1.02 13.01
CA ALA A 97 -6.02 -0.31 12.45
C ALA A 97 -4.93 -0.33 11.38
N ALA A 98 -4.94 0.66 10.48
CA ALA A 98 -3.92 0.77 9.43
C ALA A 98 -2.55 1.09 10.03
N ILE A 99 -2.48 2.04 10.96
CA ILE A 99 -1.22 2.40 11.62
C ILE A 99 -0.62 1.18 12.32
N SER A 100 -1.45 0.41 13.00
CA SER A 100 -1.01 -0.81 13.69
C SER A 100 -0.41 -1.82 12.71
N LEU A 101 -1.08 -2.03 11.58
CA LEU A 101 -0.60 -2.92 10.52
C LEU A 101 0.75 -2.44 9.98
N TYR A 102 0.86 -1.16 9.64
CA TYR A 102 2.08 -0.62 9.07
C TYR A 102 3.26 -0.72 10.04
N LYS A 103 3.04 -0.40 11.30
CA LYS A 103 4.09 -0.53 12.34
C LYS A 103 4.53 -1.98 12.49
N LYS A 104 3.60 -2.92 12.45
CA LYS A 104 3.91 -4.34 12.52
C LYS A 104 4.77 -4.78 11.35
N LEU A 105 4.60 -4.17 10.19
CA LEU A 105 5.37 -4.48 8.98
C LEU A 105 6.68 -3.69 8.89
N GLY A 106 7.02 -2.91 9.90
CA GLY A 106 8.30 -2.24 9.98
C GLY A 106 8.31 -0.77 9.63
N PHE A 107 7.14 -0.17 9.37
CA PHE A 107 7.05 1.27 9.15
C PHE A 107 7.24 2.02 10.45
N LYS A 108 7.89 3.18 10.37
CA LYS A 108 8.10 4.08 11.50
C LYS A 108 7.57 5.46 11.16
N GLU A 109 6.98 6.11 12.15
CA GLU A 109 6.54 7.50 12.00
C GLU A 109 7.77 8.41 11.90
N ILE A 110 7.80 9.24 10.87
CA ILE A 110 8.90 10.18 10.66
C ILE A 110 8.44 11.63 10.70
N SER A 111 7.16 11.90 10.45
CA SER A 111 6.65 13.27 10.40
C SER A 111 5.13 13.27 10.54
N VAL A 112 4.60 14.46 10.78
CA VAL A 112 3.15 14.70 10.85
C VAL A 112 2.84 15.90 9.96
N ARG A 113 1.85 15.76 9.08
CA ARG A 113 1.31 16.88 8.32
C ARG A 113 0.05 17.38 9.01
N LYS A 114 0.15 18.52 9.64
CA LYS A 114 -0.97 19.11 10.38
C LYS A 114 -2.09 19.55 9.44
N ASN A 115 -3.33 19.25 9.85
CA ASN A 115 -4.54 19.67 9.12
C ASN A 115 -4.52 19.29 7.64
N TYR A 116 -3.99 18.13 7.32
CA TYR A 116 -3.77 17.69 5.94
C TYR A 116 -5.07 17.32 5.24
N TYR A 117 -5.99 16.67 5.95
CA TYR A 117 -7.25 16.22 5.38
C TYR A 117 -8.33 17.30 5.51
N LYS A 118 -9.40 17.19 4.71
CA LYS A 118 -10.46 18.21 4.65
C LYS A 118 -11.13 18.48 5.99
N ASN A 119 -11.17 17.49 6.87
CA ASN A 119 -11.74 17.65 8.22
C ASN A 119 -10.72 18.14 9.25
N ASN A 120 -9.62 18.71 8.78
CA ASN A 120 -8.50 19.19 9.60
C ASN A 120 -7.80 18.12 10.40
N GLU A 121 -7.98 16.86 10.00
CA GLU A 121 -7.26 15.76 10.62
C GLU A 121 -5.81 15.72 10.14
N ASP A 122 -4.89 15.40 11.05
CA ASP A 122 -3.48 15.26 10.72
C ASP A 122 -3.22 13.97 9.95
N ALA A 123 -2.19 14.01 9.10
CA ALA A 123 -1.65 12.82 8.45
C ALA A 123 -0.33 12.45 9.12
N LEU A 124 -0.14 11.17 9.39
CA LEU A 124 1.15 10.63 9.79
C LEU A 124 1.91 10.20 8.56
N ILE A 125 3.18 10.56 8.50
CA ILE A 125 4.08 10.10 7.44
C ILE A 125 4.89 8.94 8.01
N LEU A 126 4.74 7.79 7.39
CA LEU A 126 5.43 6.58 7.81
C LEU A 126 6.44 6.16 6.75
N LYS A 127 7.53 5.58 7.20
CA LYS A 127 8.63 5.12 6.34
C LYS A 127 9.09 3.74 6.77
N LYS A 128 9.35 2.91 5.77
CA LYS A 128 10.02 1.65 5.99
C LYS A 128 11.41 1.64 5.36
#